data_b094daad39d95ae761de86f1bff1c204
#
_entry.id   b094daad39d95ae761de86f1bff1c204
#
_cell.length_a   1.000
_cell.length_b   1.000
_cell.length_c   1.000
_cell.angle_alpha   90.00
_cell.angle_beta   90.00
_cell.angle_gamma   90.00
#
_symmetry.space_group_name_H-M   'P 1'
#
loop_
_entity.id
_entity.type
_entity.pdbx_description
1 polymer ?
#
loop_
_entity_poly.entity_id
_entity_poly.type
_entity_poly.pdbx_seq_one_letter_code
_entity_poly.pdbx_strand_id
1 'polypeptide(L)'
;ADNQPIYTQLEGDILFAMKKYPEAYAAYEKVNQSSIASAATFYSAAKTKQLIEGTDMNEVIALMDSAVARFTKPYTSEAAPYFYERAEIKAQTGKYREAVIDYDTFYDAIGGRVTAAFYLQREQAEIQCKMYQQAINDINKAVEMTPEDIAMWVEKGSVHLRVGQHNEAIEALEKAISLDPKAAAAYRMLGYCQIQLKKNKEACANFAKAKELGDEVVDGLIQKYCK
;
A
#
# COMPACT_ATOMS: atom_id res chain seq x y z
N ALA A 1 -8.70 35.07 27.19
CA ALA A 1 -8.87 33.79 26.52
C ALA A 1 -7.85 32.82 27.14
N ASP A 2 -8.29 31.62 27.50
CA ASP A 2 -7.42 30.60 28.06
C ASP A 2 -6.57 30.00 26.93
N ASN A 3 -5.26 30.31 26.94
CA ASN A 3 -4.30 29.80 25.96
C ASN A 3 -3.72 28.43 26.36
N GLN A 4 -4.20 27.84 27.47
CA GLN A 4 -3.70 26.55 27.98
C GLN A 4 -3.69 25.43 26.93
N PRO A 5 -4.74 25.24 26.10
CA PRO A 5 -4.71 24.17 25.08
C PRO A 5 -3.64 24.37 24.01
N ILE A 6 -3.30 25.62 23.65
CA ILE A 6 -2.23 25.92 22.68
C ILE A 6 -0.86 25.55 23.24
N TYR A 7 -0.61 25.88 24.51
CA TYR A 7 0.63 25.48 25.18
C TYR A 7 0.73 23.96 25.35
N THR A 8 -0.39 23.28 25.63
CA THR A 8 -0.44 21.81 25.70
C THR A 8 -0.17 21.16 24.35
N GLN A 9 -0.63 21.76 23.24
CA GLN A 9 -0.28 21.28 21.90
C GLN A 9 1.23 21.41 21.63
N LEU A 10 1.80 22.59 21.92
CA LEU A 10 3.25 22.81 21.76
C LEU A 10 4.08 21.87 22.65
N GLU A 11 3.62 21.59 23.87
CA GLU A 11 4.23 20.58 24.74
C GLU A 11 4.22 19.19 24.07
N GLY A 12 3.09 18.79 23.46
CA GLY A 12 2.98 17.56 22.68
C GLY A 12 3.97 17.49 21.54
N ASP A 13 4.09 18.57 20.76
CA ASP A 13 5.02 18.67 19.62
C ASP A 13 6.49 18.54 20.08
N ILE A 14 6.85 19.19 21.19
CA ILE A 14 8.20 19.08 21.80
C ILE A 14 8.47 17.65 22.27
N LEU A 15 7.53 17.04 23.00
CA LEU A 15 7.65 15.67 23.51
C LEU A 15 7.75 14.66 22.37
N PHE A 16 7.00 14.85 21.30
CA PHE A 16 7.10 14.05 20.07
C PHE A 16 8.50 14.14 19.45
N ALA A 17 9.03 15.36 19.30
CA ALA A 17 10.39 15.59 18.79
C ALA A 17 11.47 14.96 19.69
N MET A 18 11.22 14.88 21.00
CA MET A 18 12.06 14.19 21.97
C MET A 18 11.87 12.67 21.98
N LYS A 19 10.99 12.11 21.14
CA LYS A 19 10.59 10.69 21.05
C LYS A 19 9.96 10.15 22.35
N LYS A 20 9.39 11.03 23.17
CA LYS A 20 8.61 10.70 24.37
C LYS A 20 7.14 10.50 23.97
N TYR A 21 6.89 9.42 23.23
CA TYR A 21 5.60 9.21 22.56
C TYR A 21 4.41 9.05 23.52
N PRO A 22 4.51 8.32 24.67
CA PRO A 22 3.39 8.23 25.59
C PRO A 22 2.99 9.58 26.19
N GLU A 23 3.97 10.42 26.57
CA GLU A 23 3.73 11.75 27.11
C GLU A 23 3.21 12.70 26.05
N ALA A 24 3.75 12.64 24.84
CA ALA A 24 3.27 13.43 23.69
C ALA A 24 1.80 13.09 23.37
N TYR A 25 1.46 11.81 23.32
CA TYR A 25 0.08 11.36 23.11
C TYR A 25 -0.86 11.89 24.20
N ALA A 26 -0.47 11.81 25.48
CA ALA A 26 -1.29 12.34 26.58
C ALA A 26 -1.51 13.86 26.45
N ALA A 27 -0.55 14.62 25.96
CA ALA A 27 -0.71 16.05 25.69
C ALA A 27 -1.71 16.28 24.54
N TYR A 28 -1.57 15.60 23.39
CA TYR A 28 -2.51 15.71 22.28
C TYR A 28 -3.93 15.26 22.65
N GLU A 29 -4.08 14.23 23.48
CA GLU A 29 -5.38 13.77 23.95
C GLU A 29 -6.11 14.87 24.76
N LYS A 30 -5.40 15.58 25.62
CA LYS A 30 -5.96 16.74 26.33
C LYS A 30 -6.39 17.86 25.36
N VAL A 31 -5.61 18.11 24.31
CA VAL A 31 -5.97 19.09 23.26
C VAL A 31 -7.22 18.63 22.52
N ASN A 32 -7.34 17.36 22.19
CA ASN A 32 -8.50 16.80 21.49
C ASN A 32 -9.80 16.85 22.31
N GLN A 33 -9.71 17.00 23.64
CA GLN A 33 -10.84 17.23 24.52
C GLN A 33 -11.19 18.72 24.70
N SER A 34 -10.42 19.62 24.10
CA SER A 34 -10.58 21.06 24.23
C SER A 34 -11.36 21.69 23.08
N SER A 35 -11.65 23.00 23.19
CA SER A 35 -12.34 23.76 22.15
C SER A 35 -11.53 24.02 20.89
N ILE A 36 -10.19 23.78 20.91
CA ILE A 36 -9.32 23.93 19.74
C ILE A 36 -9.04 22.60 19.01
N ALA A 37 -9.73 21.54 19.39
CA ALA A 37 -9.59 20.24 18.72
C ALA A 37 -9.84 20.34 17.22
N SER A 38 -8.88 19.92 16.42
CA SER A 38 -8.86 20.06 14.97
C SER A 38 -8.48 18.74 14.30
N ALA A 39 -8.64 18.65 12.98
CA ALA A 39 -8.13 17.51 12.21
C ALA A 39 -6.65 17.27 12.47
N ALA A 40 -5.85 18.34 12.51
CA ALA A 40 -4.41 18.25 12.74
C ALA A 40 -4.06 17.70 14.12
N THR A 41 -4.79 18.08 15.19
CA THR A 41 -4.50 17.59 16.54
C THR A 41 -4.87 16.12 16.71
N PHE A 42 -5.97 15.65 16.11
CA PHE A 42 -6.31 14.22 16.06
C PHE A 42 -5.29 13.42 15.23
N TYR A 43 -4.82 13.98 14.12
CA TYR A 43 -3.78 13.37 13.31
C TYR A 43 -2.46 13.22 14.08
N SER A 44 -2.01 14.30 14.78
CA SER A 44 -0.81 14.23 15.61
C SER A 44 -0.93 13.18 16.71
N ALA A 45 -2.09 13.08 17.35
CA ALA A 45 -2.37 12.03 18.33
C ALA A 45 -2.30 10.63 17.68
N ALA A 46 -2.89 10.42 16.50
CA ALA A 46 -2.86 9.16 15.78
C ALA A 46 -1.43 8.74 15.41
N LYS A 47 -0.66 9.66 14.81
CA LYS A 47 0.75 9.40 14.44
C LYS A 47 1.62 9.09 15.66
N THR A 48 1.40 9.79 16.76
CA THR A 48 2.13 9.56 18.01
C THR A 48 1.78 8.20 18.60
N LYS A 49 0.48 7.87 18.65
CA LYS A 49 0.00 6.61 19.20
C LYS A 49 0.52 5.41 18.43
N GLN A 50 0.63 5.51 17.10
CA GLN A 50 1.19 4.47 16.24
C GLN A 50 2.65 4.10 16.60
N LEU A 51 3.40 5.02 17.21
CA LEU A 51 4.80 4.83 17.62
C LEU A 51 4.94 4.28 19.05
N ILE A 52 3.84 4.08 19.77
CA ILE A 52 3.83 3.48 21.10
C ILE A 52 3.74 1.96 20.95
N GLU A 53 4.68 1.25 21.56
CA GLU A 53 4.72 -0.22 21.54
C GLU A 53 3.44 -0.82 22.16
N GLY A 54 2.89 -1.85 21.52
CA GLY A 54 1.68 -2.53 21.98
C GLY A 54 0.37 -1.80 21.69
N THR A 55 0.40 -0.72 20.89
CA THR A 55 -0.82 0.01 20.51
C THR A 55 -1.78 -0.86 19.69
N ASP A 56 -3.06 -0.84 20.06
CA ASP A 56 -4.12 -1.34 19.18
C ASP A 56 -4.34 -0.37 18.01
N MET A 57 -4.10 -0.84 16.80
CA MET A 57 -4.24 -0.04 15.59
C MET A 57 -5.70 0.41 15.33
N ASN A 58 -6.70 -0.24 15.94
CA ASN A 58 -8.08 0.24 15.89
C ASN A 58 -8.25 1.58 16.62
N GLU A 59 -7.50 1.81 17.69
CA GLU A 59 -7.51 3.11 18.37
C GLU A 59 -6.86 4.20 17.52
N VAL A 60 -5.81 3.87 16.75
CA VAL A 60 -5.20 4.79 15.79
C VAL A 60 -6.20 5.14 14.67
N ILE A 61 -6.92 4.14 14.14
CA ILE A 61 -7.98 4.35 13.13
C ILE A 61 -9.08 5.26 13.71
N ALA A 62 -9.52 5.07 14.95
CA ALA A 62 -10.55 5.91 15.57
C ALA A 62 -10.12 7.38 15.70
N LEU A 63 -8.84 7.64 15.98
CA LEU A 63 -8.28 9.00 15.96
C LEU A 63 -8.28 9.59 14.55
N MET A 64 -7.92 8.81 13.54
CA MET A 64 -7.98 9.22 12.13
C MET A 64 -9.43 9.45 11.66
N ASP A 65 -10.38 8.64 12.13
CA ASP A 65 -11.82 8.87 11.89
C ASP A 65 -12.27 10.21 12.46
N SER A 66 -11.80 10.55 13.66
CA SER A 66 -12.07 11.85 14.29
C SER A 66 -11.42 13.00 13.51
N ALA A 67 -10.25 12.81 12.95
CA ALA A 67 -9.59 13.80 12.10
C ALA A 67 -10.38 14.06 10.81
N VAL A 68 -10.75 13.00 10.05
CA VAL A 68 -11.46 13.16 8.77
C VAL A 68 -12.90 13.66 8.97
N ALA A 69 -13.53 13.40 10.10
CA ALA A 69 -14.86 13.91 10.46
C ALA A 69 -14.90 15.46 10.59
N ARG A 70 -13.74 16.12 10.64
CA ARG A 70 -13.65 17.59 10.68
C ARG A 70 -13.82 18.23 9.28
N PHE A 71 -13.79 17.42 8.22
CA PHE A 71 -13.95 17.90 6.85
C PHE A 71 -15.37 17.60 6.35
N THR A 72 -15.86 18.44 5.42
CA THR A 72 -17.17 18.29 4.76
C THR A 72 -17.00 18.05 3.27
N LYS A 73 -17.94 17.31 2.68
CA LYS A 73 -17.97 17.09 1.23
C LYS A 73 -18.40 18.37 0.47
N PRO A 74 -17.88 18.62 -0.73
CA PRO A 74 -16.82 17.85 -1.41
C PRO A 74 -15.47 18.06 -0.73
N TYR A 75 -14.70 16.96 -0.59
CA TYR A 75 -13.39 17.04 0.04
C TYR A 75 -12.38 17.75 -0.87
N THR A 76 -11.55 18.58 -0.26
CA THR A 76 -10.48 19.31 -0.94
C THR A 76 -9.12 18.68 -0.69
N SER A 77 -8.10 19.18 -1.37
CA SER A 77 -6.71 18.74 -1.17
C SER A 77 -6.20 18.91 0.28
N GLU A 78 -6.86 19.74 1.08
CA GLU A 78 -6.54 19.88 2.51
C GLU A 78 -6.90 18.61 3.30
N ALA A 79 -8.02 17.97 2.97
CA ALA A 79 -8.46 16.72 3.60
C ALA A 79 -7.68 15.48 3.10
N ALA A 80 -7.12 15.56 1.91
CA ALA A 80 -6.51 14.42 1.22
C ALA A 80 -5.47 13.66 2.05
N PRO A 81 -4.48 14.28 2.72
CA PRO A 81 -3.47 13.54 3.48
C PRO A 81 -4.05 12.68 4.59
N TYR A 82 -5.16 13.09 5.20
CA TYR A 82 -5.81 12.35 6.28
C TYR A 82 -6.47 11.08 5.76
N PHE A 83 -7.09 11.12 4.60
CA PHE A 83 -7.66 9.94 3.95
C PHE A 83 -6.56 8.97 3.50
N TYR A 84 -5.47 9.48 2.92
CA TYR A 84 -4.35 8.66 2.50
C TYR A 84 -3.73 7.89 3.68
N GLU A 85 -3.38 8.58 4.76
CA GLU A 85 -2.80 7.96 5.95
C GLU A 85 -3.77 6.96 6.60
N ARG A 86 -5.07 7.28 6.65
CA ARG A 86 -6.06 6.34 7.17
C ARG A 86 -6.17 5.09 6.31
N ALA A 87 -6.10 5.23 4.98
CA ALA A 87 -6.07 4.11 4.05
C ALA A 87 -4.88 3.18 4.31
N GLU A 88 -3.67 3.76 4.47
CA GLU A 88 -2.46 3.00 4.79
C GLU A 88 -2.62 2.17 6.08
N ILE A 89 -3.12 2.79 7.15
CA ILE A 89 -3.34 2.12 8.43
C ILE A 89 -4.39 1.00 8.28
N LYS A 90 -5.49 1.27 7.57
CA LYS A 90 -6.53 0.28 7.30
C LYS A 90 -6.02 -0.89 6.47
N ALA A 91 -5.18 -0.63 5.45
CA ALA A 91 -4.57 -1.68 4.65
C ALA A 91 -3.63 -2.56 5.50
N GLN A 92 -2.79 -1.97 6.35
CA GLN A 92 -1.91 -2.69 7.27
C GLN A 92 -2.67 -3.55 8.28
N THR A 93 -3.88 -3.17 8.64
CA THR A 93 -4.74 -3.91 9.58
C THR A 93 -5.73 -4.87 8.91
N GLY A 94 -5.60 -5.08 7.60
CA GLY A 94 -6.45 -6.00 6.83
C GLY A 94 -7.84 -5.46 6.49
N LYS A 95 -8.13 -4.19 6.76
CA LYS A 95 -9.40 -3.52 6.42
C LYS A 95 -9.37 -3.00 4.98
N TYR A 96 -9.03 -3.88 4.04
CA TYR A 96 -8.71 -3.53 2.65
C TYR A 96 -9.84 -2.79 1.92
N ARG A 97 -11.10 -3.22 2.08
CA ARG A 97 -12.24 -2.55 1.42
C ARG A 97 -12.40 -1.11 1.89
N GLU A 98 -12.20 -0.87 3.19
CA GLU A 98 -12.28 0.47 3.78
C GLU A 98 -11.06 1.31 3.35
N ALA A 99 -9.88 0.68 3.20
CA ALA A 99 -8.69 1.35 2.69
C ALA A 99 -8.90 1.83 1.25
N VAL A 100 -9.49 1.01 0.36
CA VAL A 100 -9.80 1.41 -1.02
C VAL A 100 -10.73 2.62 -1.05
N ILE A 101 -11.77 2.66 -0.20
CA ILE A 101 -12.67 3.83 -0.12
C ILE A 101 -11.91 5.10 0.26
N ASP A 102 -10.96 5.00 1.17
CA ASP A 102 -10.16 6.14 1.60
C ASP A 102 -9.14 6.56 0.51
N TYR A 103 -8.52 5.60 -0.20
CA TYR A 103 -7.67 5.89 -1.36
C TYR A 103 -8.46 6.57 -2.49
N ASP A 104 -9.69 6.13 -2.78
CA ASP A 104 -10.56 6.76 -3.77
C ASP A 104 -10.90 8.19 -3.36
N THR A 105 -11.21 8.40 -2.07
CA THR A 105 -11.49 9.73 -1.54
C THR A 105 -10.27 10.66 -1.64
N PHE A 106 -9.08 10.15 -1.33
CA PHE A 106 -7.82 10.86 -1.53
C PHE A 106 -7.63 11.23 -3.00
N TYR A 107 -7.77 10.25 -3.91
CA TYR A 107 -7.61 10.44 -5.36
C TYR A 107 -8.52 11.55 -5.90
N ASP A 108 -9.79 11.52 -5.52
CA ASP A 108 -10.78 12.52 -5.94
C ASP A 108 -10.45 13.91 -5.37
N ALA A 109 -10.06 13.99 -4.09
CA ALA A 109 -9.76 15.25 -3.42
C ALA A 109 -8.55 16.01 -4.02
N ILE A 110 -7.61 15.29 -4.64
CA ILE A 110 -6.46 15.90 -5.34
C ILE A 110 -6.61 15.97 -6.86
N GLY A 111 -7.78 15.59 -7.39
CA GLY A 111 -8.06 15.60 -8.83
C GLY A 111 -7.25 14.60 -9.63
N GLY A 112 -6.97 13.44 -9.06
CA GLY A 112 -6.29 12.31 -9.72
C GLY A 112 -4.80 12.50 -9.97
N ARG A 113 -4.16 13.51 -9.43
CA ARG A 113 -2.72 13.79 -9.60
C ARG A 113 -1.88 12.98 -8.63
N VAL A 114 -1.66 11.71 -8.96
CA VAL A 114 -0.97 10.72 -8.14
C VAL A 114 0.30 10.19 -8.81
N THR A 115 1.10 9.44 -8.08
CA THR A 115 2.29 8.73 -8.56
C THR A 115 1.99 7.28 -8.89
N ALA A 116 2.91 6.60 -9.59
CA ALA A 116 2.82 5.16 -9.82
C ALA A 116 2.75 4.37 -8.50
N ALA A 117 3.48 4.81 -7.47
CA ALA A 117 3.46 4.18 -6.15
C ALA A 117 2.06 4.19 -5.51
N PHE A 118 1.29 5.26 -5.69
CA PHE A 118 -0.10 5.30 -5.21
C PHE A 118 -0.96 4.22 -5.85
N TYR A 119 -0.86 4.05 -7.16
CA TYR A 119 -1.61 3.01 -7.87
C TYR A 119 -1.27 1.61 -7.36
N LEU A 120 0.02 1.34 -7.07
CA LEU A 120 0.44 0.06 -6.46
C LEU A 120 -0.18 -0.17 -5.07
N GLN A 121 -0.18 0.86 -4.23
CA GLN A 121 -0.74 0.74 -2.87
C GLN A 121 -2.24 0.44 -2.91
N ARG A 122 -2.99 1.14 -3.78
CA ARG A 122 -4.42 0.90 -3.95
C ARG A 122 -4.68 -0.47 -4.58
N GLU A 123 -3.94 -0.83 -5.62
CA GLU A 123 -4.00 -2.14 -6.28
C GLU A 123 -3.84 -3.29 -5.27
N GLN A 124 -2.85 -3.21 -4.38
CA GLN A 124 -2.64 -4.24 -3.35
C GLN A 124 -3.86 -4.42 -2.45
N ALA A 125 -4.49 -3.33 -2.03
CA ALA A 125 -5.73 -3.39 -1.25
C ALA A 125 -6.90 -3.95 -2.07
N GLU A 126 -7.02 -3.58 -3.35
CA GLU A 126 -8.05 -4.06 -4.27
C GLU A 126 -7.95 -5.57 -4.53
N ILE A 127 -6.74 -6.09 -4.72
CA ILE A 127 -6.50 -7.55 -4.84
C ILE A 127 -6.97 -8.28 -3.58
N GLN A 128 -6.65 -7.77 -2.39
CA GLN A 128 -7.04 -8.42 -1.14
C GLN A 128 -8.56 -8.46 -0.93
N CYS A 129 -9.29 -7.47 -1.42
CA CYS A 129 -10.75 -7.46 -1.36
C CYS A 129 -11.42 -7.95 -2.65
N LYS A 130 -10.66 -8.57 -3.56
CA LYS A 130 -11.12 -9.19 -4.83
C LYS A 130 -11.73 -8.20 -5.83
N MET A 131 -11.31 -6.96 -5.80
CA MET A 131 -11.68 -5.92 -6.76
C MET A 131 -10.75 -5.99 -7.99
N TYR A 132 -10.73 -7.14 -8.65
CA TYR A 132 -9.71 -7.51 -9.64
C TYR A 132 -9.64 -6.57 -10.85
N GLN A 133 -10.79 -6.07 -11.33
CA GLN A 133 -10.77 -5.18 -12.48
C GLN A 133 -10.17 -3.82 -12.16
N GLN A 134 -10.41 -3.31 -10.95
CA GLN A 134 -9.82 -2.09 -10.46
C GLN A 134 -8.30 -2.25 -10.31
N ALA A 135 -7.86 -3.35 -9.69
CA ALA A 135 -6.44 -3.67 -9.53
C ALA A 135 -5.71 -3.76 -10.89
N ILE A 136 -6.33 -4.36 -11.92
CA ILE A 136 -5.77 -4.38 -13.28
C ILE A 136 -5.67 -2.97 -13.86
N ASN A 137 -6.67 -2.12 -13.65
CA ASN A 137 -6.64 -0.75 -14.12
C ASN A 137 -5.52 0.05 -13.44
N ASP A 138 -5.35 -0.14 -12.14
CA ASP A 138 -4.33 0.56 -11.35
C ASP A 138 -2.91 0.13 -11.73
N ILE A 139 -2.65 -1.18 -11.85
CA ILE A 139 -1.31 -1.62 -12.28
C ILE A 139 -1.00 -1.19 -13.72
N ASN A 140 -1.99 -1.11 -14.61
CA ASN A 140 -1.80 -0.56 -15.95
C ASN A 140 -1.39 0.91 -15.90
N LYS A 141 -2.03 1.73 -15.05
CA LYS A 141 -1.66 3.13 -14.83
C LYS A 141 -0.25 3.28 -14.26
N ALA A 142 0.12 2.43 -13.30
CA ALA A 142 1.48 2.43 -12.74
C ALA A 142 2.53 2.15 -13.83
N VAL A 143 2.32 1.13 -14.66
CA VAL A 143 3.21 0.78 -15.79
C VAL A 143 3.27 1.88 -16.86
N GLU A 144 2.13 2.52 -17.19
CA GLU A 144 2.09 3.66 -18.13
C GLU A 144 2.96 4.83 -17.64
N MET A 145 2.99 5.07 -16.34
CA MET A 145 3.79 6.15 -15.74
C MET A 145 5.28 5.83 -15.61
N THR A 146 5.62 4.56 -15.48
CA THR A 146 6.99 4.09 -15.28
C THR A 146 7.32 2.89 -16.18
N PRO A 147 7.31 3.05 -17.52
CA PRO A 147 7.40 1.94 -18.48
C PRO A 147 8.73 1.19 -18.46
N GLU A 148 9.79 1.78 -17.92
CA GLU A 148 11.11 1.16 -17.77
C GLU A 148 11.33 0.52 -16.40
N ASP A 149 10.37 0.61 -15.48
CA ASP A 149 10.47 0.00 -14.16
C ASP A 149 10.12 -1.48 -14.24
N ILE A 150 11.13 -2.32 -14.07
CA ILE A 150 11.02 -3.78 -14.12
C ILE A 150 10.06 -4.31 -13.05
N ALA A 151 10.11 -3.72 -11.85
CA ALA A 151 9.27 -4.15 -10.74
C ALA A 151 7.78 -3.96 -11.06
N MET A 152 7.43 -2.88 -11.77
CA MET A 152 6.05 -2.63 -12.22
C MET A 152 5.55 -3.68 -13.21
N TRP A 153 6.40 -4.11 -14.15
CA TRP A 153 6.03 -5.17 -15.09
C TRP A 153 5.91 -6.54 -14.41
N VAL A 154 6.78 -6.83 -13.44
CA VAL A 154 6.67 -8.06 -12.64
C VAL A 154 5.38 -8.04 -11.83
N GLU A 155 5.03 -6.91 -11.19
CA GLU A 155 3.77 -6.80 -10.44
C GLU A 155 2.55 -6.90 -11.36
N LYS A 156 2.59 -6.29 -12.56
CA LYS A 156 1.53 -6.49 -13.56
C LYS A 156 1.34 -7.98 -13.90
N GLY A 157 2.43 -8.71 -14.11
CA GLY A 157 2.40 -10.16 -14.28
C GLY A 157 1.78 -10.89 -13.09
N SER A 158 2.13 -10.46 -11.86
CA SER A 158 1.57 -10.99 -10.61
C SER A 158 0.06 -10.79 -10.51
N VAL A 159 -0.42 -9.58 -10.79
CA VAL A 159 -1.86 -9.25 -10.77
C VAL A 159 -2.63 -10.12 -11.77
N HIS A 160 -2.18 -10.19 -13.02
CA HIS A 160 -2.83 -11.02 -14.05
C HIS A 160 -2.81 -12.51 -13.68
N LEU A 161 -1.71 -13.00 -13.10
CA LEU A 161 -1.62 -14.38 -12.61
C LEU A 161 -2.65 -14.68 -11.50
N ARG A 162 -2.80 -13.76 -10.53
CA ARG A 162 -3.77 -13.91 -9.43
C ARG A 162 -5.22 -13.97 -9.92
N VAL A 163 -5.53 -13.30 -11.01
CA VAL A 163 -6.87 -13.31 -11.61
C VAL A 163 -7.07 -14.40 -12.66
N GLY A 164 -6.05 -15.23 -12.90
CA GLY A 164 -6.10 -16.36 -13.84
C GLY A 164 -5.90 -15.96 -15.31
N GLN A 165 -5.49 -14.73 -15.59
CA GLN A 165 -5.17 -14.22 -16.93
C GLN A 165 -3.73 -14.57 -17.29
N HIS A 166 -3.49 -15.86 -17.57
CA HIS A 166 -2.12 -16.39 -17.68
C HIS A 166 -1.38 -15.88 -18.91
N ASN A 167 -2.07 -15.57 -20.01
CA ASN A 167 -1.42 -15.05 -21.23
C ASN A 167 -0.96 -13.61 -21.03
N GLU A 168 -1.80 -12.76 -20.45
CA GLU A 168 -1.50 -11.37 -20.11
C GLU A 168 -0.37 -11.29 -19.06
N ALA A 169 -0.35 -12.24 -18.12
CA ALA A 169 0.75 -12.38 -17.16
C ALA A 169 2.08 -12.69 -17.89
N ILE A 170 2.06 -13.61 -18.84
CA ILE A 170 3.26 -13.97 -19.65
C ILE A 170 3.76 -12.73 -20.39
N GLU A 171 2.91 -11.99 -21.10
CA GLU A 171 3.30 -10.78 -21.84
C GLU A 171 3.98 -9.74 -20.93
N ALA A 172 3.42 -9.51 -19.76
CA ALA A 172 4.01 -8.57 -18.79
C ALA A 172 5.37 -9.06 -18.28
N LEU A 173 5.50 -10.35 -17.94
CA LEU A 173 6.74 -10.93 -17.43
C LEU A 173 7.83 -11.01 -18.51
N GLU A 174 7.48 -11.29 -19.76
CA GLU A 174 8.41 -11.22 -20.91
C GLU A 174 8.91 -9.80 -21.14
N LYS A 175 8.05 -8.79 -20.95
CA LYS A 175 8.49 -7.38 -20.98
C LYS A 175 9.47 -7.08 -19.84
N ALA A 176 9.21 -7.54 -18.62
CA ALA A 176 10.15 -7.40 -17.50
C ALA A 176 11.52 -8.04 -17.83
N ILE A 177 11.53 -9.26 -18.39
CA ILE A 177 12.75 -9.96 -18.81
C ILE A 177 13.48 -9.22 -19.95
N SER A 178 12.73 -8.60 -20.87
CA SER A 178 13.33 -7.82 -21.96
C SER A 178 14.04 -6.55 -21.45
N LEU A 179 13.54 -5.96 -20.36
CA LEU A 179 14.16 -4.81 -19.70
C LEU A 179 15.37 -5.23 -18.86
N ASP A 180 15.26 -6.34 -18.13
CA ASP A 180 16.36 -6.92 -17.38
C ASP A 180 16.39 -8.46 -17.54
N PRO A 181 17.31 -9.01 -18.33
CA PRO A 181 17.50 -10.45 -18.46
C PRO A 181 17.92 -11.17 -17.17
N LYS A 182 18.19 -10.44 -16.09
CA LYS A 182 18.53 -10.98 -14.76
C LYS A 182 17.35 -10.91 -13.77
N ALA A 183 16.16 -10.54 -14.21
CA ALA A 183 14.96 -10.47 -13.37
C ALA A 183 14.50 -11.88 -12.93
N ALA A 184 15.17 -12.46 -11.93
CA ALA A 184 14.92 -13.83 -11.45
C ALA A 184 13.44 -14.07 -11.09
N ALA A 185 12.80 -13.12 -10.40
CA ALA A 185 11.39 -13.19 -10.06
C ALA A 185 10.48 -13.31 -11.27
N ALA A 186 10.80 -12.61 -12.39
CA ALA A 186 10.03 -12.68 -13.62
C ALA A 186 10.10 -14.10 -14.24
N TYR A 187 11.27 -14.71 -14.29
CA TYR A 187 11.42 -16.10 -14.74
C TYR A 187 10.64 -17.08 -13.87
N ARG A 188 10.71 -16.94 -12.53
CA ARG A 188 9.93 -17.79 -11.63
C ARG A 188 8.44 -17.68 -11.89
N MET A 189 7.92 -16.45 -12.01
CA MET A 189 6.49 -16.23 -12.25
C MET A 189 6.05 -16.68 -13.64
N LEU A 190 6.90 -16.49 -14.67
CA LEU A 190 6.68 -17.00 -16.02
C LEU A 190 6.56 -18.53 -16.02
N GLY A 191 7.49 -19.21 -15.33
CA GLY A 191 7.40 -20.66 -15.15
C GLY A 191 6.10 -21.10 -14.47
N TYR A 192 5.65 -20.34 -13.45
CA TYR A 192 4.39 -20.63 -12.78
C TYR A 192 3.17 -20.46 -13.71
N CYS A 193 3.11 -19.39 -14.51
CA CYS A 193 2.06 -19.23 -15.53
C CYS A 193 2.05 -20.41 -16.51
N GLN A 194 3.22 -20.88 -16.95
CA GLN A 194 3.34 -22.00 -17.88
C GLN A 194 2.89 -23.33 -17.26
N ILE A 195 3.11 -23.56 -15.96
CA ILE A 195 2.51 -24.69 -15.25
C ILE A 195 0.98 -24.67 -15.34
N GLN A 196 0.37 -23.49 -15.10
CA GLN A 196 -1.10 -23.37 -15.21
C GLN A 196 -1.61 -23.67 -16.62
N LEU A 197 -0.82 -23.37 -17.64
CA LEU A 197 -1.10 -23.66 -19.05
C LEU A 197 -0.64 -25.06 -19.48
N LYS A 198 -0.19 -25.93 -18.55
CA LYS A 198 0.33 -27.29 -18.82
C LYS A 198 1.56 -27.35 -19.74
N LYS A 199 2.32 -26.26 -19.82
CA LYS A 199 3.59 -26.12 -20.57
C LYS A 199 4.77 -26.46 -19.66
N ASN A 200 4.83 -27.71 -19.16
CA ASN A 200 5.75 -28.09 -18.08
C ASN A 200 7.23 -27.98 -18.49
N LYS A 201 7.59 -28.25 -19.76
CA LYS A 201 8.98 -28.17 -20.21
C LYS A 201 9.50 -26.73 -20.17
N GLU A 202 8.71 -25.80 -20.69
CA GLU A 202 9.02 -24.38 -20.68
C GLU A 202 9.07 -23.82 -19.24
N ALA A 203 8.13 -24.25 -18.40
CA ALA A 203 8.11 -23.89 -17.00
C ALA A 203 9.40 -24.31 -16.27
N CYS A 204 9.86 -25.54 -16.49
CA CYS A 204 11.09 -26.03 -15.87
C CYS A 204 12.34 -25.32 -16.38
N ALA A 205 12.38 -24.93 -17.64
CA ALA A 205 13.48 -24.10 -18.18
C ALA A 205 13.51 -22.72 -17.46
N ASN A 206 12.36 -22.09 -17.27
CA ASN A 206 12.27 -20.81 -16.58
C ASN A 206 12.59 -20.94 -15.08
N PHE A 207 12.16 -21.99 -14.40
CA PHE A 207 12.56 -22.24 -13.00
C PHE A 207 14.07 -22.46 -12.87
N ALA A 208 14.68 -23.23 -13.81
CA ALA A 208 16.12 -23.41 -13.81
C ALA A 208 16.85 -22.08 -14.00
N LYS A 209 16.35 -21.21 -14.90
CA LYS A 209 16.92 -19.87 -15.11
C LYS A 209 16.78 -18.97 -13.89
N ALA A 210 15.62 -18.97 -13.22
CA ALA A 210 15.43 -18.23 -11.97
C ALA A 210 16.41 -18.70 -10.90
N LYS A 211 16.62 -20.02 -10.76
CA LYS A 211 17.61 -20.60 -9.84
C LYS A 211 19.04 -20.15 -10.16
N GLU A 212 19.43 -20.21 -11.42
CA GLU A 212 20.75 -19.72 -11.89
C GLU A 212 20.97 -18.25 -11.50
N LEU A 213 19.90 -17.45 -11.49
CA LEU A 213 19.91 -16.04 -11.12
C LEU A 213 19.77 -15.79 -9.59
N GLY A 214 19.78 -16.86 -8.78
CA GLY A 214 19.80 -16.77 -7.33
C GLY A 214 18.43 -16.77 -6.64
N ASP A 215 17.34 -17.11 -7.34
CA ASP A 215 16.02 -17.26 -6.72
C ASP A 215 15.91 -18.64 -6.05
N GLU A 216 16.14 -18.70 -4.74
CA GLU A 216 16.08 -19.93 -3.95
C GLU A 216 14.63 -20.46 -3.78
N VAL A 217 13.63 -19.60 -3.97
CA VAL A 217 12.22 -19.99 -3.81
C VAL A 217 11.79 -21.04 -4.84
N VAL A 218 12.46 -21.09 -5.99
CA VAL A 218 12.13 -22.05 -7.07
C VAL A 218 12.47 -23.51 -6.78
N ASP A 219 13.32 -23.79 -5.78
CA ASP A 219 13.74 -25.18 -5.49
C ASP A 219 12.56 -26.09 -5.22
N GLY A 220 11.60 -25.64 -4.43
CA GLY A 220 10.36 -26.38 -4.19
C GLY A 220 9.51 -26.55 -5.44
N LEU A 221 9.50 -25.57 -6.35
CA LEU A 221 8.77 -25.66 -7.62
C LEU A 221 9.41 -26.66 -8.57
N ILE A 222 10.75 -26.62 -8.70
CA ILE A 222 11.51 -27.59 -9.51
C ILE A 222 11.27 -29.02 -9.01
N GLN A 223 11.37 -29.24 -7.70
CA GLN A 223 11.13 -30.55 -7.10
C GLN A 223 9.71 -31.06 -7.36
N LYS A 224 8.73 -30.16 -7.36
CA LYS A 224 7.31 -30.48 -7.53
C LYS A 224 6.93 -30.74 -8.99
N TYR A 225 7.44 -29.93 -9.92
CA TYR A 225 6.93 -29.88 -11.30
C TYR A 225 7.92 -30.37 -12.37
N CYS A 226 9.21 -30.49 -12.05
CA CYS A 226 10.27 -30.79 -13.02
C CYS A 226 10.90 -32.17 -12.80
N LYS A 227 10.06 -33.18 -12.71
CA LYS A 227 10.47 -34.59 -12.61
C LYS A 227 10.63 -35.21 -13.97
#